data_08ad6c64121d7c8f3cfa336adf28b198
#
_entry.id   08ad6c64121d7c8f3cfa336adf28b198
#
_cell.length_a   1.000
_cell.length_b   1.000
_cell.length_c   1.000
_cell.angle_alpha   90.00
_cell.angle_beta   90.00
_cell.angle_gamma   90.00
#
_symmetry.space_group_name_H-M   'P 1'
#
loop_
_entity.id
_entity.type
_entity.pdbx_description
1 polymer ?
#
loop_
_entity_poly.entity_id
_entity_poly.type
_entity_poly.pdbx_seq_one_letter_code
_entity_poly.pdbx_strand_id
1 'polypeptide(L)'
;MRETEIHLGEPPVVALTGVGVHGVASPTDVFRLPELWQLHLYRYEGELTVDGTTHLIRPGRVSLVPPGTTVRYRYQGRSEHLFAHLRITPAGPPRAVPVVQDAGPELPTLTGLLLRAVAAAPSEPDRTRAEIWTALWRVATLAPPAAAGPGPHPAVTAAIAHIEARLAAPLTVPEVARAAGVSHNHLTRLFHAETGGTVVAYIRRRRLERAHHLLRATTLSIPAVAASVGIPDLQAFNKACRRELGASPRALRGAPQAGTDQPALTALSTTNLGSLATTSPLPKIRRNVT
;
A
#
# COMPACT_ATOMS: atom_id res chain seq x y z
N MET A 1 -5.29 -22.42 -5.70
CA MET A 1 -6.14 -21.32 -5.17
C MET A 1 -6.18 -20.27 -6.26
N ARG A 2 -7.35 -19.74 -6.62
CA ARG A 2 -7.44 -18.71 -7.68
C ARG A 2 -6.82 -17.41 -7.20
N GLU A 3 -5.98 -16.83 -8.00
CA GLU A 3 -5.34 -15.53 -7.76
C GLU A 3 -5.86 -14.48 -8.75
N THR A 4 -5.78 -13.23 -8.36
CA THR A 4 -6.02 -12.06 -9.20
C THR A 4 -4.84 -11.12 -9.11
N GLU A 5 -4.58 -10.37 -10.18
CA GLU A 5 -3.51 -9.37 -10.18
C GLU A 5 -4.06 -8.01 -9.78
N ILE A 6 -3.40 -7.35 -8.83
CA ILE A 6 -3.75 -6.01 -8.35
C ILE A 6 -2.56 -5.07 -8.47
N HIS A 7 -2.81 -3.81 -8.82
CA HIS A 7 -1.83 -2.74 -8.83
C HIS A 7 -2.07 -1.80 -7.63
N LEU A 8 -1.02 -1.50 -6.87
CA LEU A 8 -1.10 -0.67 -5.67
C LEU A 8 -0.14 0.53 -5.70
N GLY A 9 0.35 0.91 -6.88
CA GLY A 9 1.23 2.06 -7.07
C GLY A 9 0.55 3.40 -6.82
N GLU A 10 -0.78 3.45 -6.93
CA GLU A 10 -1.60 4.63 -6.64
C GLU A 10 -2.77 4.27 -5.72
N PRO A 11 -3.24 5.23 -4.88
CA PRO A 11 -4.44 5.04 -4.08
C PRO A 11 -5.68 4.77 -4.94
N PRO A 12 -6.57 3.84 -4.55
CA PRO A 12 -7.78 3.54 -5.30
C PRO A 12 -8.79 4.70 -5.24
N VAL A 13 -9.74 4.72 -6.17
CA VAL A 13 -10.96 5.53 -6.03
C VAL A 13 -12.01 4.67 -5.32
N VAL A 14 -12.39 5.05 -4.11
CA VAL A 14 -13.45 4.34 -3.34
C VAL A 14 -14.80 4.83 -3.80
N ALA A 15 -15.57 3.95 -4.45
CA ALA A 15 -16.91 4.27 -4.92
C ALA A 15 -17.96 4.11 -3.81
N LEU A 16 -17.80 3.10 -2.96
CA LEU A 16 -18.70 2.83 -1.84
C LEU A 16 -17.96 2.00 -0.79
N THR A 17 -18.23 2.28 0.48
CA THR A 17 -17.81 1.43 1.61
C THR A 17 -18.91 1.40 2.66
N GLY A 18 -18.99 0.30 3.41
CA GLY A 18 -20.05 0.16 4.39
C GLY A 18 -20.07 -1.18 5.11
N VAL A 19 -21.15 -1.38 5.85
CA VAL A 19 -21.52 -2.66 6.45
C VAL A 19 -22.68 -3.23 5.64
N GLY A 20 -22.46 -4.35 4.97
CA GLY A 20 -23.50 -5.08 4.24
C GLY A 20 -24.17 -6.12 5.13
N VAL A 21 -25.49 -6.25 5.00
CA VAL A 21 -26.27 -7.31 5.67
C VAL A 21 -27.09 -8.03 4.62
N HIS A 22 -26.89 -9.33 4.52
CA HIS A 22 -27.55 -10.22 3.56
C HIS A 22 -28.16 -11.43 4.26
N GLY A 23 -28.80 -12.32 3.48
CA GLY A 23 -29.33 -13.58 4.00
C GLY A 23 -30.61 -13.45 4.84
N VAL A 24 -31.23 -12.25 4.87
CA VAL A 24 -32.50 -12.02 5.59
C VAL A 24 -33.72 -12.29 4.69
N ALA A 25 -33.70 -11.77 3.47
CA ALA A 25 -34.78 -11.94 2.51
C ALA A 25 -34.59 -13.14 1.56
N SER A 26 -33.35 -13.48 1.28
CA SER A 26 -32.97 -14.59 0.40
C SER A 26 -31.75 -15.32 0.97
N PRO A 27 -31.71 -16.65 0.90
CA PRO A 27 -30.52 -17.42 1.28
C PRO A 27 -29.40 -17.34 0.25
N THR A 28 -29.64 -16.75 -0.92
CA THR A 28 -28.65 -16.65 -1.99
C THR A 28 -28.76 -15.31 -2.71
N ASP A 29 -27.60 -14.76 -3.09
CA ASP A 29 -27.52 -13.59 -3.95
C ASP A 29 -26.50 -13.82 -5.07
N VAL A 30 -26.72 -13.16 -6.22
CA VAL A 30 -25.76 -13.14 -7.32
C VAL A 30 -25.44 -11.69 -7.64
N PHE A 31 -24.13 -11.37 -7.61
CA PHE A 31 -23.63 -10.03 -7.88
C PHE A 31 -22.63 -10.03 -9.03
N ARG A 32 -22.64 -8.94 -9.77
CA ARG A 32 -21.60 -8.60 -10.72
C ARG A 32 -21.41 -7.10 -10.72
N LEU A 33 -20.22 -6.62 -10.42
CA LEU A 33 -19.84 -5.22 -10.55
C LEU A 33 -18.97 -5.04 -11.79
N PRO A 34 -19.49 -4.44 -12.88
CA PRO A 34 -18.77 -4.43 -14.17
C PRO A 34 -17.41 -3.73 -14.11
N GLU A 35 -17.31 -2.64 -13.32
CA GLU A 35 -16.15 -1.75 -13.30
C GLU A 35 -15.46 -1.65 -11.92
N LEU A 36 -16.01 -2.30 -10.91
CA LEU A 36 -15.53 -2.13 -9.54
C LEU A 36 -14.94 -3.41 -8.99
N TRP A 37 -13.82 -3.27 -8.30
CA TRP A 37 -13.27 -4.28 -7.41
C TRP A 37 -14.16 -4.40 -6.18
N GLN A 38 -14.25 -5.58 -5.62
CA GLN A 38 -14.99 -5.87 -4.40
C GLN A 38 -14.01 -6.37 -3.33
N LEU A 39 -13.80 -5.57 -2.30
CA LEU A 39 -13.09 -5.98 -1.09
C LEU A 39 -14.12 -6.26 -0.01
N HIS A 40 -14.18 -7.51 0.51
CA HIS A 40 -15.10 -7.89 1.58
C HIS A 40 -14.34 -8.55 2.72
N LEU A 41 -14.65 -8.19 3.96
CA LEU A 41 -14.20 -8.85 5.18
C LEU A 41 -15.42 -9.44 5.89
N TYR A 42 -15.46 -10.76 5.97
CA TYR A 42 -16.63 -11.51 6.42
C TYR A 42 -16.67 -11.69 7.92
N ARG A 43 -17.89 -11.64 8.49
CA ARG A 43 -18.20 -11.85 9.90
C ARG A 43 -19.20 -12.97 10.13
N TYR A 44 -19.49 -13.77 9.11
CA TYR A 44 -20.49 -14.82 9.08
C TYR A 44 -19.96 -16.10 8.43
N GLU A 45 -20.71 -17.18 8.53
CA GLU A 45 -20.47 -18.44 7.83
C GLU A 45 -21.37 -18.54 6.59
N GLY A 46 -20.82 -19.06 5.49
CA GLY A 46 -21.51 -19.21 4.23
C GLY A 46 -20.60 -19.69 3.12
N GLU A 47 -21.04 -19.50 1.88
CA GLU A 47 -20.27 -19.89 0.69
C GLU A 47 -20.22 -18.72 -0.29
N LEU A 48 -19.06 -18.57 -0.93
CA LEU A 48 -18.82 -17.67 -2.05
C LEU A 48 -18.34 -18.46 -3.24
N THR A 49 -19.12 -18.47 -4.32
CA THR A 49 -18.69 -19.05 -5.60
C THR A 49 -18.22 -17.94 -6.52
N VAL A 50 -16.97 -18.04 -7.00
CA VAL A 50 -16.33 -17.10 -7.92
C VAL A 50 -15.95 -17.88 -9.17
N ASP A 51 -16.52 -17.55 -10.32
CA ASP A 51 -16.29 -18.23 -11.60
C ASP A 51 -16.28 -19.77 -11.49
N GLY A 52 -17.31 -20.34 -10.83
CA GLY A 52 -17.47 -21.78 -10.66
C GLY A 52 -16.69 -22.41 -9.52
N THR A 53 -15.75 -21.71 -8.89
CA THR A 53 -15.02 -22.21 -7.72
C THR A 53 -15.69 -21.76 -6.43
N THR A 54 -16.09 -22.69 -5.57
CA THR A 54 -16.73 -22.40 -4.29
C THR A 54 -15.71 -22.32 -3.17
N HIS A 55 -15.78 -21.24 -2.40
CA HIS A 55 -14.97 -20.95 -1.21
C HIS A 55 -15.89 -20.90 0.03
N LEU A 56 -15.50 -21.54 1.10
CA LEU A 56 -16.19 -21.38 2.37
C LEU A 56 -15.92 -19.98 2.93
N ILE A 57 -16.97 -19.28 3.34
CA ILE A 57 -16.90 -18.03 4.11
C ILE A 57 -16.95 -18.38 5.59
N ARG A 58 -16.09 -17.76 6.38
CA ARG A 58 -16.13 -17.79 7.85
C ARG A 58 -15.62 -16.44 8.39
N PRO A 59 -15.93 -16.10 9.66
CA PRO A 59 -15.41 -14.89 10.28
C PRO A 59 -13.90 -14.81 10.14
N GLY A 60 -13.41 -13.63 9.70
CA GLY A 60 -11.98 -13.38 9.44
C GLY A 60 -11.49 -13.75 8.06
N ARG A 61 -12.32 -14.29 7.17
CA ARG A 61 -11.95 -14.36 5.75
C ARG A 61 -12.15 -13.03 5.05
N VAL A 62 -11.27 -12.78 4.07
CA VAL A 62 -11.30 -11.61 3.20
C VAL A 62 -11.35 -12.08 1.74
N SER A 63 -12.14 -11.41 0.91
CA SER A 63 -12.11 -11.61 -0.53
C SER A 63 -11.75 -10.32 -1.26
N LEU A 64 -11.02 -10.48 -2.37
CA LEU A 64 -10.71 -9.41 -3.32
C LEU A 64 -11.09 -9.90 -4.71
N VAL A 65 -12.24 -9.42 -5.21
CA VAL A 65 -12.82 -9.87 -6.49
C VAL A 65 -12.64 -8.79 -7.53
N PRO A 66 -12.06 -9.12 -8.73
CA PRO A 66 -11.85 -8.15 -9.79
C PRO A 66 -13.15 -7.72 -10.48
N PRO A 67 -13.15 -6.58 -11.20
CA PRO A 67 -14.26 -6.10 -11.98
C PRO A 67 -14.78 -7.15 -12.96
N GLY A 68 -16.09 -7.10 -13.27
CA GLY A 68 -16.71 -7.97 -14.26
C GLY A 68 -16.93 -9.42 -13.84
N THR A 69 -16.40 -9.82 -12.67
CA THR A 69 -16.54 -11.17 -12.16
C THR A 69 -17.93 -11.40 -11.57
N THR A 70 -18.59 -12.49 -11.93
CA THR A 70 -19.85 -12.89 -11.33
C THR A 70 -19.57 -13.70 -10.08
N VAL A 71 -20.16 -13.31 -8.96
CA VAL A 71 -20.07 -13.99 -7.68
C VAL A 71 -21.45 -14.45 -7.23
N ARG A 72 -21.52 -15.62 -6.62
CA ARG A 72 -22.72 -16.16 -6.01
C ARG A 72 -22.46 -16.40 -4.53
N TYR A 73 -23.30 -15.83 -3.69
CA TYR A 73 -23.28 -16.04 -2.24
C TYR A 73 -24.37 -17.03 -1.83
N ARG A 74 -24.07 -17.85 -0.84
CA ARG A 74 -25.03 -18.70 -0.12
C ARG A 74 -24.87 -18.44 1.37
N TYR A 75 -25.92 -17.92 1.97
CA TYR A 75 -25.96 -17.50 3.37
C TYR A 75 -26.60 -18.56 4.26
N GLN A 76 -26.17 -18.58 5.53
CA GLN A 76 -26.77 -19.44 6.57
C GLN A 76 -27.65 -18.61 7.55
N GLY A 77 -28.32 -17.56 7.06
CA GLY A 77 -29.10 -16.62 7.81
C GLY A 77 -28.53 -15.20 7.71
N ARG A 78 -28.84 -14.34 8.69
CA ARG A 78 -28.34 -12.95 8.72
C ARG A 78 -26.82 -12.92 8.65
N SER A 79 -26.31 -12.37 7.58
CA SER A 79 -24.90 -12.37 7.22
C SER A 79 -24.37 -10.96 7.10
N GLU A 80 -23.45 -10.56 7.98
CA GLU A 80 -22.86 -9.23 8.03
C GLU A 80 -21.40 -9.25 7.58
N HIS A 81 -21.01 -8.26 6.78
CA HIS A 81 -19.63 -8.07 6.36
C HIS A 81 -19.29 -6.58 6.20
N LEU A 82 -18.00 -6.25 6.33
CA LEU A 82 -17.47 -4.97 5.91
C LEU A 82 -17.08 -5.05 4.45
N PHE A 83 -17.34 -3.98 3.69
CA PHE A 83 -17.01 -3.96 2.27
C PHE A 83 -16.49 -2.62 1.78
N ALA A 84 -15.73 -2.68 0.68
CA ALA A 84 -15.41 -1.52 -0.15
C ALA A 84 -15.49 -1.92 -1.63
N HIS A 85 -16.19 -1.10 -2.41
CA HIS A 85 -16.22 -1.17 -3.87
C HIS A 85 -15.36 -0.04 -4.42
N LEU A 86 -14.42 -0.36 -5.32
CA LEU A 86 -13.37 0.58 -5.70
C LEU A 86 -12.90 0.39 -7.14
N ARG A 87 -12.35 1.47 -7.72
CA ARG A 87 -11.59 1.41 -8.96
C ARG A 87 -10.10 1.48 -8.63
N ILE A 88 -9.31 0.64 -9.30
CA ILE A 88 -7.86 0.62 -9.18
C ILE A 88 -7.28 0.98 -10.55
N THR A 89 -6.46 2.02 -10.58
CA THR A 89 -5.68 2.37 -11.76
C THR A 89 -4.49 1.41 -11.87
N PRO A 90 -4.21 0.83 -13.05
CA PRO A 90 -3.04 0.00 -13.26
C PRO A 90 -1.74 0.84 -13.16
N ALA A 91 -1.22 1.01 -11.95
CA ALA A 91 0.01 1.73 -11.66
C ALA A 91 0.94 0.91 -10.77
N GLY A 92 2.24 0.95 -11.05
CA GLY A 92 3.25 0.14 -10.37
C GLY A 92 3.23 -1.35 -10.80
N PRO A 93 4.09 -2.17 -10.21
CA PRO A 93 4.17 -3.59 -10.52
C PRO A 93 2.92 -4.34 -10.05
N PRO A 94 2.42 -5.32 -10.85
CA PRO A 94 1.31 -6.17 -10.46
C PRO A 94 1.70 -7.07 -9.28
N ARG A 95 0.70 -7.41 -8.45
CA ARG A 95 0.82 -8.35 -7.34
C ARG A 95 -0.24 -9.43 -7.47
N ALA A 96 0.16 -10.68 -7.45
CA ALA A 96 -0.77 -11.79 -7.37
C ALA A 96 -1.36 -11.88 -5.95
N VAL A 97 -2.67 -11.91 -5.85
CA VAL A 97 -3.40 -11.96 -4.57
C VAL A 97 -4.47 -13.05 -4.67
N PRO A 98 -4.56 -13.98 -3.70
CA PRO A 98 -5.65 -14.94 -3.66
C PRO A 98 -7.01 -14.25 -3.59
N VAL A 99 -7.96 -14.70 -4.41
CA VAL A 99 -9.32 -14.12 -4.43
C VAL A 99 -10.03 -14.24 -3.09
N VAL A 100 -9.76 -15.32 -2.34
CA VAL A 100 -10.25 -15.52 -0.96
C VAL A 100 -9.11 -16.03 -0.11
N GLN A 101 -8.90 -15.41 1.05
CA GLN A 101 -7.84 -15.79 1.98
C GLN A 101 -8.24 -15.50 3.43
N ASP A 102 -7.51 -16.05 4.38
CA ASP A 102 -7.69 -15.78 5.81
C ASP A 102 -6.90 -14.54 6.21
N ALA A 103 -7.53 -13.62 6.96
CA ALA A 103 -6.85 -12.46 7.52
C ALA A 103 -5.86 -12.84 8.65
N GLY A 104 -6.08 -13.97 9.31
CA GLY A 104 -5.20 -14.44 10.37
C GLY A 104 -4.92 -13.40 11.44
N PRO A 105 -3.64 -13.19 11.81
CA PRO A 105 -3.25 -12.18 12.80
C PRO A 105 -3.59 -10.74 12.39
N GLU A 106 -3.78 -10.46 11.10
CA GLU A 106 -4.13 -9.13 10.58
C GLU A 106 -5.61 -8.78 10.71
N LEU A 107 -6.47 -9.72 11.17
CA LEU A 107 -7.91 -9.51 11.30
C LEU A 107 -8.28 -8.26 12.12
N PRO A 108 -7.69 -7.98 13.31
CA PRO A 108 -8.00 -6.77 14.06
C PRO A 108 -7.62 -5.50 13.30
N THR A 109 -6.47 -5.49 12.64
CA THR A 109 -5.97 -4.36 11.85
C THR A 109 -6.89 -4.08 10.67
N LEU A 110 -7.22 -5.09 9.87
CA LEU A 110 -8.12 -4.95 8.71
C LEU A 110 -9.53 -4.51 9.13
N THR A 111 -10.05 -5.07 10.22
CA THR A 111 -11.33 -4.64 10.78
C THR A 111 -11.30 -3.16 11.17
N GLY A 112 -10.25 -2.72 11.87
CA GLY A 112 -10.08 -1.33 12.27
C GLY A 112 -9.98 -0.37 11.07
N LEU A 113 -9.18 -0.72 10.04
CA LEU A 113 -9.05 0.07 8.81
C LEU A 113 -10.39 0.23 8.09
N LEU A 114 -11.12 -0.86 7.87
CA LEU A 114 -12.42 -0.82 7.19
C LEU A 114 -13.48 -0.05 8.00
N LEU A 115 -13.54 -0.21 9.32
CA LEU A 115 -14.46 0.56 10.16
C LEU A 115 -14.14 2.06 10.14
N ARG A 116 -12.87 2.45 10.18
CA ARG A 116 -12.48 3.86 10.07
C ARG A 116 -12.80 4.41 8.68
N ALA A 117 -12.62 3.64 7.62
CA ALA A 117 -13.02 4.02 6.28
C ALA A 117 -14.53 4.26 6.18
N VAL A 118 -15.35 3.37 6.75
CA VAL A 118 -16.82 3.52 6.81
C VAL A 118 -17.21 4.78 7.58
N ALA A 119 -16.58 5.03 8.73
CA ALA A 119 -16.86 6.21 9.53
C ALA A 119 -16.46 7.53 8.85
N ALA A 120 -15.36 7.53 8.08
CA ALA A 120 -14.86 8.70 7.37
C ALA A 120 -15.61 8.98 6.05
N ALA A 121 -16.25 7.98 5.45
CA ALA A 121 -16.84 8.06 4.11
C ALA A 121 -17.81 9.25 3.89
N PRO A 122 -18.65 9.67 4.86
CA PRO A 122 -19.58 10.77 4.64
C PRO A 122 -18.92 12.16 4.53
N SER A 123 -17.76 12.37 5.16
CA SER A 123 -17.16 13.69 5.33
C SER A 123 -15.70 13.82 4.91
N GLU A 124 -14.96 12.70 4.87
CA GLU A 124 -13.51 12.70 4.66
C GLU A 124 -13.11 11.68 3.55
N PRO A 125 -13.41 11.92 2.27
CA PRO A 125 -13.17 10.96 1.19
C PRO A 125 -11.69 10.60 1.02
N ASP A 126 -10.78 11.53 1.26
CA ASP A 126 -9.33 11.27 1.17
C ASP A 126 -8.85 10.37 2.31
N ARG A 127 -9.39 10.54 3.50
CA ARG A 127 -9.11 9.63 4.63
C ARG A 127 -9.67 8.24 4.36
N THR A 128 -10.90 8.15 3.87
CA THR A 128 -11.51 6.87 3.45
C THR A 128 -10.61 6.16 2.46
N ARG A 129 -10.11 6.86 1.44
CA ARG A 129 -9.19 6.33 0.43
C ARG A 129 -7.88 5.83 1.05
N ALA A 130 -7.29 6.58 1.97
CA ALA A 130 -6.05 6.19 2.65
C ALA A 130 -6.23 4.91 3.50
N GLU A 131 -7.32 4.80 4.26
CA GLU A 131 -7.63 3.61 5.06
C GLU A 131 -7.85 2.37 4.16
N ILE A 132 -8.62 2.52 3.07
CA ILE A 132 -8.84 1.42 2.11
C ILE A 132 -7.55 1.04 1.39
N TRP A 133 -6.72 1.98 0.97
CA TRP A 133 -5.44 1.68 0.34
C TRP A 133 -4.51 0.92 1.29
N THR A 134 -4.46 1.32 2.55
CA THR A 134 -3.72 0.60 3.59
C THR A 134 -4.26 -0.82 3.76
N ALA A 135 -5.59 -1.01 3.78
CA ALA A 135 -6.20 -2.33 3.84
C ALA A 135 -5.84 -3.21 2.64
N LEU A 136 -5.84 -2.66 1.41
CA LEU A 136 -5.44 -3.40 0.21
C LEU A 136 -3.98 -3.86 0.27
N TRP A 137 -3.05 -3.01 0.74
CA TRP A 137 -1.66 -3.39 0.95
C TRP A 137 -1.53 -4.53 1.95
N ARG A 138 -2.30 -4.50 3.06
CA ARG A 138 -2.33 -5.60 4.04
C ARG A 138 -2.86 -6.88 3.41
N VAL A 139 -3.99 -6.81 2.69
CA VAL A 139 -4.59 -7.97 2.00
C VAL A 139 -3.62 -8.57 0.98
N ALA A 140 -2.90 -7.74 0.22
CA ALA A 140 -1.92 -8.20 -0.76
C ALA A 140 -0.67 -8.86 -0.14
N THR A 141 -0.48 -8.76 1.17
CA THR A 141 0.65 -9.35 1.90
C THR A 141 0.25 -10.46 2.88
N LEU A 142 -1.04 -10.81 2.96
CA LEU A 142 -1.54 -11.86 3.85
C LEU A 142 -1.05 -13.26 3.45
N ALA A 143 -1.13 -13.59 2.17
CA ALA A 143 -0.59 -14.84 1.66
C ALA A 143 0.91 -14.67 1.37
N PRO A 144 1.77 -15.61 1.75
CA PRO A 144 3.08 -15.68 1.16
C PRO A 144 2.90 -15.81 -0.36
N PRO A 145 3.66 -15.06 -1.17
CA PRO A 145 3.55 -15.14 -2.62
C PRO A 145 3.75 -16.58 -3.07
N ALA A 146 2.77 -17.14 -3.78
CA ALA A 146 2.72 -18.55 -4.17
C ALA A 146 3.83 -19.00 -5.14
N ALA A 147 4.72 -18.11 -5.55
CA ALA A 147 5.88 -18.38 -6.40
C ALA A 147 6.97 -17.30 -6.34
N ALA A 148 6.94 -16.37 -5.42
CA ALA A 148 8.19 -15.70 -5.08
C ALA A 148 9.02 -16.74 -4.32
N GLY A 149 10.23 -17.01 -4.79
CA GLY A 149 11.22 -17.76 -4.01
C GLY A 149 11.26 -17.25 -2.57
N PRO A 150 11.88 -17.95 -1.64
CA PRO A 150 11.81 -17.59 -0.23
C PRO A 150 12.00 -16.08 -0.08
N GLY A 151 11.00 -15.40 0.52
CA GLY A 151 11.06 -13.94 0.73
C GLY A 151 12.37 -13.57 1.42
N PRO A 152 12.73 -12.28 1.49
CA PRO A 152 14.00 -11.89 2.08
C PRO A 152 14.23 -12.60 3.41
N HIS A 153 15.40 -13.18 3.58
CA HIS A 153 15.72 -13.94 4.79
C HIS A 153 15.46 -13.06 6.04
N PRO A 154 14.76 -13.54 7.07
CA PRO A 154 14.40 -12.73 8.24
C PRO A 154 15.60 -11.97 8.84
N ALA A 155 16.80 -12.58 8.83
CA ALA A 155 18.02 -11.91 9.27
C ALA A 155 18.43 -10.73 8.37
N VAL A 156 18.17 -10.78 7.05
CA VAL A 156 18.46 -9.65 6.16
C VAL A 156 17.46 -8.52 6.39
N THR A 157 16.18 -8.85 6.54
CA THR A 157 15.14 -7.88 6.90
C THR A 157 15.45 -7.19 8.23
N ALA A 158 15.82 -7.95 9.27
CA ALA A 158 16.20 -7.41 10.57
C ALA A 158 17.49 -6.55 10.50
N ALA A 159 18.47 -6.98 9.71
CA ALA A 159 19.69 -6.22 9.48
C ALA A 159 19.40 -4.87 8.83
N ILE A 160 18.57 -4.84 7.78
CA ILE A 160 18.15 -3.61 7.10
C ILE A 160 17.40 -2.70 8.06
N ALA A 161 16.44 -3.21 8.82
CA ALA A 161 15.69 -2.43 9.81
C ALA A 161 16.63 -1.80 10.87
N HIS A 162 17.60 -2.57 11.38
CA HIS A 162 18.60 -2.05 12.33
C HIS A 162 19.48 -0.95 11.73
N ILE A 163 19.93 -1.13 10.49
CA ILE A 163 20.72 -0.13 9.75
C ILE A 163 19.93 1.16 9.59
N GLU A 164 18.70 1.08 9.10
CA GLU A 164 17.85 2.25 8.84
C GLU A 164 17.55 3.03 10.13
N ALA A 165 17.26 2.34 11.23
CA ALA A 165 17.00 2.96 12.52
C ALA A 165 18.23 3.68 13.11
N ARG A 166 19.44 3.28 12.74
CA ARG A 166 20.70 3.79 13.32
C ARG A 166 21.66 4.37 12.29
N LEU A 167 21.17 4.79 11.14
CA LEU A 167 21.97 5.19 9.97
C LEU A 167 22.99 6.30 10.29
N ALA A 168 22.66 7.22 11.19
CA ALA A 168 23.54 8.32 11.63
C ALA A 168 24.62 7.89 12.63
N ALA A 169 24.44 6.76 13.32
CA ALA A 169 25.37 6.27 14.32
C ALA A 169 26.54 5.47 13.71
N PRO A 170 27.64 5.29 14.41
CA PRO A 170 28.63 4.29 14.04
C PRO A 170 27.97 2.92 13.93
N LEU A 171 28.20 2.24 12.82
CA LEU A 171 27.67 0.90 12.54
C LEU A 171 28.79 -0.01 12.07
N THR A 172 28.92 -1.15 12.73
CA THR A 172 29.85 -2.20 12.32
C THR A 172 29.07 -3.45 11.86
N VAL A 173 29.64 -4.21 10.92
CA VAL A 173 28.98 -5.43 10.43
C VAL A 173 28.72 -6.45 11.54
N PRO A 174 29.63 -6.65 12.53
CA PRO A 174 29.37 -7.53 13.69
C PRO A 174 28.17 -7.08 14.54
N GLU A 175 27.99 -5.76 14.75
CA GLU A 175 26.83 -5.23 15.47
C GLU A 175 25.52 -5.47 14.73
N VAL A 176 25.50 -5.23 13.39
CA VAL A 176 24.35 -5.50 12.54
C VAL A 176 24.01 -6.99 12.54
N ALA A 177 25.03 -7.87 12.46
CA ALA A 177 24.84 -9.32 12.51
C ALA A 177 24.23 -9.77 13.85
N ARG A 178 24.71 -9.24 14.97
CA ARG A 178 24.19 -9.51 16.30
C ARG A 178 22.72 -9.05 16.42
N ALA A 179 22.40 -7.87 15.94
CA ALA A 179 21.04 -7.36 15.92
C ALA A 179 20.09 -8.22 15.05
N ALA A 180 20.63 -8.84 14.00
CA ALA A 180 19.90 -9.75 13.13
C ALA A 180 19.84 -11.21 13.65
N GLY A 181 20.46 -11.51 14.82
CA GLY A 181 20.45 -12.84 15.43
C GLY A 181 21.32 -13.88 14.70
N VAL A 182 22.33 -13.46 13.92
CA VAL A 182 23.19 -14.35 13.14
C VAL A 182 24.68 -14.00 13.29
N SER A 183 25.55 -14.92 12.88
CA SER A 183 27.00 -14.64 12.83
C SER A 183 27.35 -13.66 11.71
N HIS A 184 28.48 -12.96 11.86
CA HIS A 184 28.99 -12.01 10.85
C HIS A 184 29.12 -12.64 9.47
N ASN A 185 29.74 -13.84 9.39
CA ASN A 185 29.95 -14.53 8.12
C ASN A 185 28.63 -14.97 7.48
N HIS A 186 27.67 -15.39 8.30
CA HIS A 186 26.35 -15.78 7.82
C HIS A 186 25.58 -14.59 7.27
N LEU A 187 25.56 -13.46 8.00
CA LEU A 187 24.95 -12.24 7.50
C LEU A 187 25.57 -11.77 6.19
N THR A 188 26.90 -11.73 6.08
CA THR A 188 27.60 -11.27 4.89
C THR A 188 27.20 -12.08 3.65
N ARG A 189 27.11 -13.40 3.78
CA ARG A 189 26.70 -14.30 2.69
C ARG A 189 25.23 -14.09 2.30
N LEU A 190 24.32 -14.08 3.30
CA LEU A 190 22.89 -13.86 3.06
C LEU A 190 22.63 -12.49 2.44
N PHE A 191 23.22 -11.45 3.02
CA PHE A 191 23.03 -10.08 2.57
C PHE A 191 23.50 -9.88 1.13
N HIS A 192 24.65 -10.46 0.76
CA HIS A 192 25.14 -10.42 -0.61
C HIS A 192 24.25 -11.20 -1.58
N ALA A 193 23.77 -12.38 -1.18
CA ALA A 193 22.88 -13.19 -2.02
C ALA A 193 21.55 -12.47 -2.34
N GLU A 194 21.01 -11.72 -1.39
CA GLU A 194 19.72 -11.05 -1.55
C GLU A 194 19.79 -9.64 -2.12
N THR A 195 20.83 -8.87 -1.77
CA THR A 195 20.93 -7.46 -2.16
C THR A 195 21.94 -7.22 -3.30
N GLY A 196 22.69 -8.23 -3.68
CA GLY A 196 23.79 -8.12 -4.66
C GLY A 196 25.00 -7.33 -4.16
N GLY A 197 25.00 -6.88 -2.89
CA GLY A 197 26.03 -6.03 -2.34
C GLY A 197 26.45 -6.37 -0.90
N THR A 198 27.49 -5.70 -0.40
CA THR A 198 27.92 -5.86 0.98
C THR A 198 27.12 -4.98 1.93
N VAL A 199 27.03 -5.37 3.22
CA VAL A 199 26.42 -4.56 4.29
C VAL A 199 27.02 -3.15 4.35
N VAL A 200 28.35 -3.05 4.21
CA VAL A 200 29.06 -1.75 4.24
C VAL A 200 28.68 -0.88 3.03
N ALA A 201 28.58 -1.48 1.83
CA ALA A 201 28.17 -0.76 0.64
C ALA A 201 26.71 -0.26 0.75
N TYR A 202 25.82 -1.08 1.34
CA TYR A 202 24.45 -0.70 1.62
C TYR A 202 24.37 0.50 2.57
N ILE A 203 25.02 0.43 3.74
CA ILE A 203 25.06 1.53 4.72
C ILE A 203 25.55 2.82 4.05
N ARG A 204 26.67 2.74 3.29
CA ARG A 204 27.21 3.92 2.61
C ARG A 204 26.25 4.52 1.60
N ARG A 205 25.63 3.69 0.77
CA ARG A 205 24.63 4.11 -0.20
C ARG A 205 23.45 4.83 0.49
N ARG A 206 22.86 4.21 1.52
CA ARG A 206 21.74 4.80 2.25
C ARG A 206 22.08 6.13 2.91
N ARG A 207 23.28 6.26 3.49
CA ARG A 207 23.78 7.52 4.04
C ARG A 207 23.86 8.61 2.97
N LEU A 208 24.36 8.30 1.80
CA LEU A 208 24.50 9.27 0.71
C LEU A 208 23.16 9.62 0.04
N GLU A 209 22.24 8.67 -0.11
CA GLU A 209 20.87 8.95 -0.54
C GLU A 209 20.17 9.95 0.41
N ARG A 210 20.31 9.72 1.72
CA ARG A 210 19.79 10.66 2.73
C ARG A 210 20.51 12.01 2.69
N ALA A 211 21.83 12.00 2.51
CA ALA A 211 22.61 13.25 2.38
C ALA A 211 22.17 14.04 1.14
N HIS A 212 21.97 13.38 0.01
CA HIS A 212 21.50 14.01 -1.22
C HIS A 212 20.14 14.69 -1.01
N HIS A 213 19.18 13.99 -0.38
CA HIS A 213 17.90 14.56 -0.02
C HIS A 213 18.05 15.80 0.88
N LEU A 214 18.81 15.71 1.97
CA LEU A 214 18.99 16.82 2.91
C LEU A 214 19.69 18.03 2.27
N LEU A 215 20.68 17.81 1.41
CA LEU A 215 21.37 18.88 0.68
C LEU A 215 20.43 19.65 -0.23
N ARG A 216 19.45 18.99 -0.83
CA ARG A 216 18.49 19.60 -1.79
C ARG A 216 17.24 20.16 -1.13
N ALA A 217 16.75 19.50 -0.11
CA ALA A 217 15.46 19.80 0.50
C ALA A 217 15.54 20.67 1.76
N THR A 218 16.75 20.96 2.28
CA THR A 218 16.90 21.69 3.55
C THR A 218 17.97 22.79 3.46
N THR A 219 17.90 23.74 4.40
CA THR A 219 18.91 24.80 4.60
C THR A 219 20.04 24.40 5.56
N LEU A 220 20.07 23.13 6.03
CA LEU A 220 21.13 22.63 6.93
C LEU A 220 22.52 22.89 6.36
N SER A 221 23.49 23.29 7.17
CA SER A 221 24.86 23.45 6.73
C SER A 221 25.45 22.11 6.24
N ILE A 222 26.41 22.14 5.29
CA ILE A 222 27.06 20.91 4.80
C ILE A 222 27.67 20.09 5.95
N PRO A 223 28.36 20.71 6.95
CA PRO A 223 28.81 19.95 8.12
C PRO A 223 27.69 19.29 8.92
N ALA A 224 26.55 20.00 9.09
CA ALA A 224 25.39 19.44 9.79
C ALA A 224 24.77 18.24 9.03
N VAL A 225 24.67 18.33 7.71
CA VAL A 225 24.23 17.20 6.87
C VAL A 225 25.21 16.03 7.00
N ALA A 226 26.51 16.26 6.86
CA ALA A 226 27.54 15.22 7.00
C ALA A 226 27.46 14.49 8.35
N ALA A 227 27.32 15.23 9.44
CA ALA A 227 27.15 14.66 10.79
C ALA A 227 25.84 13.87 10.91
N SER A 228 24.72 14.40 10.40
CA SER A 228 23.39 13.77 10.48
C SER A 228 23.25 12.46 9.72
N VAL A 229 24.14 12.23 8.74
CA VAL A 229 24.19 10.94 8.01
C VAL A 229 25.33 10.03 8.45
N GLY A 230 26.02 10.35 9.56
CA GLY A 230 27.08 9.52 10.13
C GLY A 230 28.41 9.54 9.37
N ILE A 231 28.72 10.62 8.65
CA ILE A 231 30.00 10.87 7.97
C ILE A 231 30.50 12.26 8.40
N PRO A 232 30.89 12.45 9.68
CA PRO A 232 31.23 13.79 10.20
C PRO A 232 32.53 14.36 9.61
N ASP A 233 33.43 13.53 9.10
CA ASP A 233 34.62 13.98 8.39
C ASP A 233 34.23 14.59 7.03
N LEU A 234 34.42 15.89 6.89
CA LEU A 234 34.02 16.63 5.69
C LEU A 234 34.83 16.23 4.45
N GLN A 235 36.07 15.80 4.60
CA GLN A 235 36.87 15.34 3.47
C GLN A 235 36.35 14.00 2.98
N ALA A 236 36.14 13.07 3.89
CA ALA A 236 35.53 11.77 3.58
C ALA A 236 34.13 11.94 2.98
N PHE A 237 33.29 12.85 3.54
CA PHE A 237 31.96 13.16 3.02
C PHE A 237 32.00 13.71 1.59
N ASN A 238 32.89 14.69 1.32
CA ASN A 238 33.05 15.28 0.00
C ASN A 238 33.53 14.25 -1.02
N LYS A 239 34.51 13.42 -0.65
CA LYS A 239 35.00 12.32 -1.50
C LYS A 239 33.89 11.31 -1.81
N ALA A 240 33.08 10.94 -0.80
CA ALA A 240 31.98 10.01 -0.95
C ALA A 240 30.89 10.58 -1.87
N CYS A 241 30.48 11.84 -1.70
CA CYS A 241 29.51 12.50 -2.59
C CYS A 241 29.99 12.54 -4.05
N ARG A 242 31.24 12.94 -4.30
CA ARG A 242 31.79 12.96 -5.66
C ARG A 242 31.81 11.58 -6.31
N ARG A 243 32.20 10.55 -5.56
CA ARG A 243 32.29 9.18 -6.10
C ARG A 243 30.94 8.54 -6.36
N GLU A 244 29.98 8.70 -5.45
CA GLU A 244 28.69 7.96 -5.49
C GLU A 244 27.55 8.81 -6.09
N LEU A 245 27.58 10.15 -5.93
CA LEU A 245 26.54 11.06 -6.42
C LEU A 245 27.00 11.94 -7.59
N GLY A 246 28.25 11.77 -8.02
CA GLY A 246 28.82 12.45 -9.20
C GLY A 246 29.19 13.92 -8.99
N ALA A 247 28.91 14.52 -7.82
CA ALA A 247 29.14 15.95 -7.58
C ALA A 247 29.52 16.25 -6.14
N SER A 248 30.09 17.45 -5.90
CA SER A 248 30.38 17.90 -4.53
C SER A 248 29.10 18.26 -3.77
N PRO A 249 29.09 18.20 -2.42
CA PRO A 249 27.94 18.62 -1.61
C PRO A 249 27.42 20.01 -1.96
N ARG A 250 28.34 20.94 -2.25
CA ARG A 250 27.99 22.32 -2.65
C ARG A 250 27.29 22.36 -4.02
N ALA A 251 27.77 21.59 -4.99
CA ALA A 251 27.16 21.49 -6.30
C ALA A 251 25.79 20.81 -6.25
N LEU A 252 25.65 19.74 -5.45
CA LEU A 252 24.36 19.06 -5.24
C LEU A 252 23.31 20.00 -4.64
N ARG A 253 23.70 20.90 -3.74
CA ARG A 253 22.81 21.90 -3.15
C ARG A 253 22.36 22.96 -4.16
N GLY A 254 23.24 23.40 -5.04
CA GLY A 254 22.94 24.44 -6.05
C GLY A 254 22.26 23.88 -7.31
N ALA A 255 22.13 22.58 -7.47
CA ALA A 255 21.49 21.99 -8.64
C ALA A 255 19.99 22.34 -8.65
N PRO A 256 19.43 22.84 -9.77
CA PRO A 256 18.00 23.08 -9.89
C PRO A 256 17.25 21.78 -9.60
N GLN A 257 16.13 21.86 -8.87
CA GLN A 257 15.23 20.73 -8.74
C GLN A 257 14.73 20.39 -10.14
N ALA A 258 15.03 19.18 -10.63
CA ALA A 258 14.33 18.69 -11.80
C ALA A 258 12.84 18.68 -11.44
N GLY A 259 12.07 19.53 -12.17
CA GLY A 259 10.67 19.76 -11.88
C GLY A 259 9.92 18.44 -11.80
N THR A 260 9.29 18.18 -10.69
CA THR A 260 8.02 17.49 -10.71
C THR A 260 7.11 18.42 -11.51
N ASP A 261 6.85 18.09 -12.76
CA ASP A 261 5.72 18.66 -13.50
C ASP A 261 4.44 18.34 -12.72
N GLN A 262 4.14 19.19 -11.76
CA GLN A 262 2.75 19.39 -11.36
C GLN A 262 2.15 20.23 -12.49
N PRO A 263 1.14 19.74 -13.19
CA PRO A 263 0.39 20.62 -14.08
C PRO A 263 -0.11 21.79 -13.24
N ALA A 264 0.32 22.98 -13.61
CA ALA A 264 -0.13 24.22 -13.02
C ALA A 264 -1.66 24.20 -12.96
N LEU A 265 -2.20 24.24 -11.76
CA LEU A 265 -3.59 24.61 -11.54
C LEU A 265 -3.73 26.06 -12.02
N THR A 266 -4.05 26.19 -13.31
CA THR A 266 -4.45 27.46 -13.90
C THR A 266 -5.69 27.92 -13.15
N ALA A 267 -5.53 29.01 -12.41
CA ALA A 267 -6.59 29.76 -11.76
C ALA A 267 -7.69 30.06 -12.79
N LEU A 268 -8.81 29.34 -12.71
CA LEU A 268 -10.03 29.79 -13.37
C LEU A 268 -10.59 30.92 -12.55
N SER A 269 -10.37 32.09 -13.09
CA SER A 269 -10.97 33.38 -12.71
C SER A 269 -12.48 33.23 -12.61
N THR A 270 -13.00 33.65 -11.48
CA THR A 270 -14.39 34.02 -11.27
C THR A 270 -14.91 34.94 -12.37
N THR A 271 -15.89 34.48 -13.14
CA THR A 271 -16.84 35.39 -13.80
C THR A 271 -18.16 34.70 -14.05
N ASN A 272 -19.17 35.31 -13.47
CA ASN A 272 -20.59 35.37 -13.84
C ASN A 272 -21.56 34.28 -13.37
N LEU A 273 -22.26 34.67 -12.32
CA LEU A 273 -23.62 34.30 -11.98
C LEU A 273 -24.58 34.64 -13.13
N GLY A 274 -25.36 33.68 -13.56
CA GLY A 274 -26.47 33.88 -14.49
C GLY A 274 -27.41 32.70 -14.49
N SER A 275 -28.38 32.78 -13.61
CA SER A 275 -29.75 32.24 -13.69
C SER A 275 -30.06 31.29 -14.87
N LEU A 276 -30.56 30.09 -14.55
CA LEU A 276 -31.83 29.57 -15.10
C LEU A 276 -32.22 28.28 -14.36
N ALA A 277 -33.25 28.42 -13.55
CA ALA A 277 -34.05 27.33 -13.03
C ALA A 277 -34.77 26.66 -14.22
N THR A 278 -34.68 25.35 -14.34
CA THR A 278 -35.74 24.54 -14.99
C THR A 278 -35.77 23.15 -14.34
N THR A 279 -36.83 22.98 -13.65
CA THR A 279 -37.41 21.77 -13.10
C THR A 279 -37.64 20.74 -14.21
N SER A 280 -37.23 19.49 -14.01
CA SER A 280 -37.77 18.38 -14.76
C SER A 280 -37.91 17.15 -13.87
N PRO A 281 -39.04 16.45 -13.90
CA PRO A 281 -39.44 15.50 -12.87
C PRO A 281 -38.91 14.08 -13.11
N LEU A 282 -38.69 13.38 -12.01
CA LEU A 282 -38.36 11.95 -11.92
C LEU A 282 -39.45 11.05 -12.59
N PRO A 283 -39.10 9.98 -13.28
CA PRO A 283 -40.06 9.01 -13.78
C PRO A 283 -40.57 8.10 -12.65
N LYS A 284 -41.89 8.02 -12.55
CA LYS A 284 -42.61 7.11 -11.65
C LYS A 284 -42.41 5.65 -12.08
N ILE A 285 -41.89 4.85 -11.15
CA ILE A 285 -41.85 3.38 -11.27
C ILE A 285 -43.28 2.85 -11.09
N ARG A 286 -43.84 2.26 -12.11
CA ARG A 286 -45.10 1.51 -12.05
C ARG A 286 -44.87 0.21 -11.28
N ARG A 287 -45.60 0.00 -10.20
CA ARG A 287 -45.87 -1.31 -9.61
C ARG A 287 -46.86 -2.05 -10.49
N ASN A 288 -46.50 -3.19 -11.04
CA ASN A 288 -47.45 -4.17 -11.51
C ASN A 288 -47.66 -5.18 -10.38
N VAL A 289 -48.90 -5.20 -9.91
CA VAL A 289 -49.49 -6.28 -9.11
C VAL A 289 -50.30 -7.13 -10.08
N THR A 290 -49.96 -8.36 -10.25
CA THR A 290 -50.81 -9.54 -10.39
C THR A 290 -50.00 -10.77 -10.11
#